data_cb809e5ed73754785ee80104fc00d528
#
_entry.id   cb809e5ed73754785ee80104fc00d528
#
_cell.length_a   1.000
_cell.length_b   1.000
_cell.length_c   1.000
_cell.angle_alpha   90.00
_cell.angle_beta   90.00
_cell.angle_gamma   90.00
#
_symmetry.space_group_name_H-M   'P 1'
#
loop_
_entity.id
_entity.type
_entity.pdbx_description
1 polymer ?
#
loop_
_entity_poly.entity_id
_entity_poly.type
_entity_poly.pdbx_seq_one_letter_code
_entity_poly.pdbx_strand_id
1 'polypeptide(L)'
;MNTLFLIGPGGVGKSTVGALLAQAMSYRLIDLDSEFCEQVLNIRQYIQRDGYERYVRENAALCSRLLAENPHEKRVVVLSSGFLATDVCPEIVASNRLLVRQVGYSILLLPSEDIDIATRIVVARQLMRGFGLVREKEEMKFRQRFREYCTLDDCRVVSSEEPERVAERVREKVAAEQRKQKSLEAMRELSELSQKLGLYN
;
A
#
# COMPACT_ATOMS: atom_id res chain seq x y z
N MET A 1 1.73 2.70 -15.61
CA MET A 1 1.60 2.52 -14.13
C MET A 1 2.04 3.82 -13.46
N ASN A 2 1.07 4.64 -13.03
CA ASN A 2 1.37 5.97 -12.45
C ASN A 2 1.26 5.99 -10.92
N THR A 3 0.45 5.12 -10.32
CA THR A 3 0.27 5.05 -8.87
C THR A 3 0.77 3.71 -8.34
N LEU A 4 1.67 3.76 -7.36
CA LEU A 4 2.19 2.62 -6.62
C LEU A 4 1.65 2.70 -5.18
N PHE A 5 0.91 1.69 -4.75
CA PHE A 5 0.41 1.61 -3.38
C PHE A 5 1.31 0.72 -2.53
N LEU A 6 1.90 1.25 -1.47
CA LEU A 6 2.52 0.43 -0.44
C LEU A 6 1.48 0.03 0.58
N ILE A 7 1.23 -1.27 0.68
CA ILE A 7 0.22 -1.88 1.53
C ILE A 7 0.86 -2.80 2.57
N GLY A 8 0.11 -3.12 3.61
CA GLY A 8 0.54 -4.05 4.65
C GLY A 8 0.20 -3.61 6.06
N PRO A 9 0.37 -4.51 7.04
CA PRO A 9 0.11 -4.23 8.45
C PRO A 9 0.92 -3.05 8.99
N GLY A 10 0.54 -2.54 10.16
CA GLY A 10 1.32 -1.52 10.87
C GLY A 10 2.69 -2.03 11.28
N GLY A 11 3.73 -1.19 11.21
CA GLY A 11 5.07 -1.52 11.67
C GLY A 11 5.97 -2.26 10.67
N VAL A 12 5.49 -2.56 9.46
CA VAL A 12 6.30 -3.24 8.41
C VAL A 12 7.26 -2.31 7.66
N GLY A 13 7.25 -0.99 7.94
CA GLY A 13 8.20 -0.04 7.34
C GLY A 13 7.68 0.73 6.13
N LYS A 14 6.37 0.69 5.82
CA LYS A 14 5.78 1.33 4.64
C LYS A 14 6.18 2.79 4.43
N SER A 15 6.06 3.64 5.46
CA SER A 15 6.37 5.08 5.36
C SER A 15 7.83 5.32 5.01
N THR A 16 8.76 4.63 5.67
CA THR A 16 10.20 4.76 5.41
C THR A 16 10.55 4.30 4.00
N VAL A 17 10.09 3.09 3.62
CA VAL A 17 10.32 2.54 2.28
C VAL A 17 9.64 3.40 1.21
N GLY A 18 8.43 3.91 1.49
CA GLY A 18 7.69 4.79 0.59
C GLY A 18 8.43 6.08 0.27
N ALA A 19 9.00 6.73 1.28
CA ALA A 19 9.79 7.94 1.10
C ALA A 19 11.05 7.68 0.24
N LEU A 20 11.79 6.62 0.54
CA LEU A 20 12.98 6.23 -0.22
C LEU A 20 12.64 5.86 -1.67
N LEU A 21 11.56 5.11 -1.88
CA LEU A 21 11.10 4.72 -3.20
C LEU A 21 10.65 5.93 -4.03
N ALA A 22 9.86 6.83 -3.45
CA ALA A 22 9.38 8.04 -4.09
C ALA A 22 10.56 8.93 -4.54
N GLN A 23 11.54 9.12 -3.65
CA GLN A 23 12.77 9.85 -3.96
C GLN A 23 13.55 9.18 -5.11
N ALA A 24 13.80 7.86 -5.03
CA ALA A 24 14.56 7.13 -6.03
C ALA A 24 13.90 7.10 -7.42
N MET A 25 12.57 7.18 -7.48
CA MET A 25 11.80 7.18 -8.72
C MET A 25 11.39 8.58 -9.21
N SER A 26 11.69 9.63 -8.45
CA SER A 26 11.20 11.00 -8.69
C SER A 26 9.66 11.03 -8.79
N TYR A 27 8.98 10.31 -7.90
CA TYR A 27 7.53 10.26 -7.75
C TYR A 27 7.10 11.12 -6.56
N ARG A 28 5.88 11.67 -6.60
CA ARG A 28 5.28 12.31 -5.43
C ARG A 28 5.02 11.26 -4.35
N LEU A 29 5.39 11.55 -3.11
CA LEU A 29 4.99 10.77 -1.95
C LEU A 29 3.64 11.25 -1.42
N ILE A 30 2.74 10.32 -1.14
CA ILE A 30 1.52 10.53 -0.36
C ILE A 30 1.54 9.50 0.77
N ASP A 31 1.88 9.91 1.99
CA ASP A 31 1.71 9.07 3.18
C ASP A 31 0.37 9.43 3.83
N LEU A 32 -0.60 8.51 3.73
CA LEU A 32 -1.98 8.78 4.10
C LEU A 32 -2.14 9.07 5.61
N ASP A 33 -1.30 8.49 6.47
CA ASP A 33 -1.32 8.79 7.91
C ASP A 33 -0.79 10.20 8.17
N SER A 34 0.24 10.65 7.46
CA SER A 34 0.77 12.02 7.54
C SER A 34 -0.23 13.03 7.00
N GLU A 35 -0.79 12.78 5.81
CA GLU A 35 -1.81 13.64 5.21
C GLU A 35 -3.04 13.80 6.11
N PHE A 36 -3.47 12.72 6.77
CA PHE A 36 -4.56 12.80 7.74
C PHE A 36 -4.21 13.69 8.94
N CYS A 37 -3.00 13.55 9.47
CA CYS A 37 -2.55 14.38 10.60
C CYS A 37 -2.43 15.85 10.22
N GLU A 38 -2.04 16.17 8.98
CA GLU A 38 -1.85 17.54 8.50
C GLU A 38 -3.17 18.23 8.13
N GLN A 39 -4.06 17.50 7.43
CA GLN A 39 -5.27 18.09 6.85
C GLN A 39 -6.52 17.97 7.73
N VAL A 40 -6.54 17.00 8.66
CA VAL A 40 -7.72 16.74 9.49
C VAL A 40 -7.40 16.93 10.97
N LEU A 41 -6.70 15.97 11.57
CA LEU A 41 -6.31 15.99 12.97
C LEU A 41 -5.33 14.83 13.23
N ASN A 42 -4.55 14.91 14.31
CA ASN A 42 -3.81 13.75 14.78
C ASN A 42 -4.72 12.54 14.93
N ILE A 43 -4.34 11.41 14.30
CA ILE A 43 -5.19 10.21 14.16
C ILE A 43 -5.70 9.71 15.52
N ARG A 44 -4.86 9.70 16.56
CA ARG A 44 -5.27 9.23 17.89
C ARG A 44 -6.29 10.14 18.54
N GLN A 45 -6.08 11.45 18.44
CA GLN A 45 -7.02 12.45 18.95
C GLN A 45 -8.34 12.35 18.20
N TYR A 46 -8.30 12.15 16.88
CA TYR A 46 -9.50 11.96 16.06
C TYR A 46 -10.28 10.71 16.50
N ILE A 47 -9.59 9.57 16.61
CA ILE A 47 -10.23 8.31 17.03
C ILE A 47 -10.80 8.41 18.46
N GLN A 48 -10.11 9.08 19.36
CA GLN A 48 -10.56 9.30 20.73
C GLN A 48 -11.82 10.19 20.79
N ARG A 49 -11.87 11.22 19.94
CA ARG A 49 -12.99 12.18 19.90
C ARG A 49 -14.20 11.65 19.13
N ASP A 50 -13.98 11.07 17.95
CA ASP A 50 -15.03 10.76 16.98
C ASP A 50 -15.24 9.25 16.74
N GLY A 51 -14.37 8.41 17.28
CA GLY A 51 -14.40 6.96 17.13
C GLY A 51 -13.71 6.42 15.88
N TYR A 52 -13.40 5.11 15.91
CA TYR A 52 -12.64 4.46 14.85
C TYR A 52 -13.42 4.33 13.54
N GLU A 53 -14.76 4.16 13.62
CA GLU A 53 -15.61 4.10 12.43
C GLU A 53 -15.57 5.40 11.61
N ARG A 54 -15.67 6.56 12.28
CA ARG A 54 -15.55 7.85 11.60
C ARG A 54 -14.17 8.06 10.99
N TYR A 55 -13.11 7.62 11.69
CA TYR A 55 -11.77 7.66 11.14
C TYR A 55 -11.67 6.84 9.86
N VAL A 56 -12.22 5.62 9.80
CA VAL A 56 -12.19 4.78 8.59
C VAL A 56 -12.86 5.49 7.41
N ARG A 57 -14.02 6.10 7.63
CA ARG A 57 -14.75 6.85 6.59
C ARG A 57 -13.99 8.09 6.11
N GLU A 58 -13.49 8.89 7.04
CA GLU A 58 -12.75 10.12 6.72
C GLU A 58 -11.43 9.82 6.01
N ASN A 59 -10.71 8.79 6.45
CA ASN A 59 -9.47 8.35 5.83
C ASN A 59 -9.68 7.84 4.39
N ALA A 60 -10.79 7.17 4.12
CA ALA A 60 -11.17 6.75 2.77
C ALA A 60 -11.52 7.95 1.88
N ALA A 61 -12.27 8.93 2.40
CA ALA A 61 -12.61 10.17 1.69
C ALA A 61 -11.35 11.00 1.37
N LEU A 62 -10.43 11.13 2.34
CA LEU A 62 -9.16 11.81 2.15
C LEU A 62 -8.34 11.15 1.03
N CYS A 63 -8.19 9.83 1.07
CA CYS A 63 -7.45 9.10 0.03
C CYS A 63 -8.05 9.34 -1.36
N SER A 64 -9.37 9.24 -1.50
CA SER A 64 -10.06 9.46 -2.76
C SER A 64 -9.84 10.88 -3.30
N ARG A 65 -9.89 11.90 -2.42
CA ARG A 65 -9.62 13.29 -2.77
C ARG A 65 -8.19 13.49 -3.27
N LEU A 66 -7.19 13.00 -2.52
CA LEU A 66 -5.78 13.11 -2.88
C LEU A 66 -5.46 12.42 -4.22
N LEU A 67 -6.12 11.29 -4.50
CA LEU A 67 -5.97 10.60 -5.76
C LEU A 67 -6.61 11.36 -6.94
N ALA A 68 -7.69 12.10 -6.71
CA ALA A 68 -8.40 12.86 -7.74
C ALA A 68 -7.72 14.19 -8.10
N GLU A 69 -6.94 14.80 -7.19
CA GLU A 69 -6.30 16.11 -7.42
C GLU A 69 -5.42 16.14 -8.67
N ASN A 70 -4.60 15.10 -8.89
CA ASN A 70 -3.68 15.03 -10.03
C ASN A 70 -3.66 13.59 -10.60
N PRO A 71 -4.65 13.17 -11.38
CA PRO A 71 -4.82 11.76 -11.79
C PRO A 71 -3.68 11.22 -12.67
N HIS A 72 -2.92 12.08 -13.35
CA HIS A 72 -1.82 11.70 -14.23
C HIS A 72 -0.44 11.74 -13.54
N GLU A 73 -0.37 12.24 -12.33
CA GLU A 73 0.88 12.36 -11.59
C GLU A 73 1.42 10.99 -11.18
N LYS A 74 2.73 10.82 -11.32
CA LYS A 74 3.42 9.63 -10.82
C LYS A 74 3.62 9.74 -9.32
N ARG A 75 3.11 8.75 -8.57
CA ARG A 75 3.09 8.81 -7.11
C ARG A 75 3.29 7.46 -6.43
N VAL A 76 3.88 7.52 -5.25
CA VAL A 76 3.92 6.44 -4.26
C VAL A 76 2.94 6.80 -3.15
N VAL A 77 1.94 5.96 -2.93
CA VAL A 77 0.92 6.14 -1.90
C VAL A 77 1.12 5.10 -0.81
N VAL A 78 1.44 5.56 0.39
CA VAL A 78 1.55 4.72 1.58
C VAL A 78 0.20 4.66 2.25
N LEU A 79 -0.46 3.51 2.23
CA LEU A 79 -1.77 3.34 2.84
C LEU A 79 -1.68 3.07 4.34
N SER A 80 -2.64 3.62 5.08
CA SER A 80 -2.86 3.32 6.49
C SER A 80 -3.04 1.83 6.72
N SER A 81 -2.55 1.31 7.83
CA SER A 81 -2.53 -0.14 8.10
C SER A 81 -3.91 -0.81 8.21
N GLY A 82 -4.97 -0.04 8.42
CA GLY A 82 -6.35 -0.50 8.45
C GLY A 82 -7.14 -0.22 7.17
N PHE A 83 -6.56 0.46 6.18
CA PHE A 83 -7.26 0.95 5.00
C PHE A 83 -7.92 -0.16 4.15
N LEU A 84 -7.23 -1.30 4.00
CA LEU A 84 -7.71 -2.46 3.25
C LEU A 84 -8.05 -3.66 4.14
N ALA A 85 -7.77 -3.59 5.45
CA ALA A 85 -7.85 -4.71 6.37
C ALA A 85 -8.31 -4.26 7.76
N THR A 86 -9.63 -4.12 7.92
CA THR A 86 -10.32 -3.91 9.19
C THR A 86 -11.74 -4.48 9.08
N ASP A 87 -12.28 -4.93 10.20
CA ASP A 87 -13.66 -5.41 10.34
C ASP A 87 -14.68 -4.29 10.53
N VAL A 88 -14.20 -3.06 10.73
CA VAL A 88 -15.05 -1.87 10.86
C VAL A 88 -15.35 -1.29 9.48
N CYS A 89 -16.62 -0.99 9.21
CA CYS A 89 -17.12 -0.46 7.92
C CYS A 89 -16.72 -1.35 6.72
N PRO A 90 -17.13 -2.61 6.66
CA PRO A 90 -16.71 -3.54 5.61
C PRO A 90 -17.05 -3.05 4.20
N GLU A 91 -18.11 -2.27 4.03
CA GLU A 91 -18.49 -1.62 2.77
C GLU A 91 -17.45 -0.58 2.31
N ILE A 92 -16.88 0.18 3.24
CA ILE A 92 -15.81 1.13 2.94
C ILE A 92 -14.51 0.38 2.58
N VAL A 93 -14.19 -0.68 3.32
CA VAL A 93 -13.02 -1.52 3.03
C VAL A 93 -13.14 -2.16 1.64
N ALA A 94 -14.31 -2.66 1.27
CA ALA A 94 -14.56 -3.21 -0.07
C ALA A 94 -14.37 -2.15 -1.16
N SER A 95 -14.90 -0.94 -0.97
CA SER A 95 -14.72 0.20 -1.88
C SER A 95 -13.25 0.61 -2.00
N ASN A 96 -12.50 0.64 -0.88
CA ASN A 96 -11.08 0.93 -0.87
C ASN A 96 -10.26 -0.10 -1.65
N ARG A 97 -10.58 -1.39 -1.49
CA ARG A 97 -9.94 -2.48 -2.26
C ARG A 97 -10.19 -2.33 -3.77
N LEU A 98 -11.40 -1.96 -4.15
CA LEU A 98 -11.75 -1.70 -5.53
C LEU A 98 -10.98 -0.48 -6.08
N LEU A 99 -10.96 0.62 -5.35
CA LEU A 99 -10.22 1.84 -5.69
C LEU A 99 -8.73 1.54 -5.96
N VAL A 100 -8.07 0.82 -5.05
CA VAL A 100 -6.64 0.48 -5.18
C VAL A 100 -6.39 -0.35 -6.44
N ARG A 101 -7.22 -1.35 -6.73
CA ARG A 101 -7.11 -2.19 -7.93
C ARG A 101 -7.32 -1.42 -9.23
N GLN A 102 -8.22 -0.43 -9.24
CA GLN A 102 -8.53 0.35 -10.44
C GLN A 102 -7.50 1.44 -10.73
N VAL A 103 -6.91 2.02 -9.68
CA VAL A 103 -6.09 3.24 -9.81
C VAL A 103 -4.60 2.92 -9.94
N GLY A 104 -4.12 1.80 -9.38
CA GLY A 104 -2.69 1.56 -9.34
C GLY A 104 -2.28 0.12 -9.10
N TYR A 105 -1.03 -0.04 -8.72
CA TYR A 105 -0.35 -1.31 -8.48
C TYR A 105 0.00 -1.43 -7.00
N SER A 106 -0.47 -2.49 -6.36
CA SER A 106 -0.31 -2.70 -4.93
C SER A 106 0.91 -3.56 -4.60
N ILE A 107 1.73 -3.08 -3.68
CA ILE A 107 2.96 -3.73 -3.24
C ILE A 107 2.87 -4.00 -1.74
N LEU A 108 2.74 -5.26 -1.38
CA LEU A 108 2.71 -5.71 0.01
C LEU A 108 4.14 -5.80 0.56
N LEU A 109 4.38 -5.11 1.67
CA LEU A 109 5.62 -5.24 2.44
C LEU A 109 5.40 -6.14 3.65
N LEU A 110 6.26 -7.15 3.81
CA LEU A 110 6.30 -8.05 4.96
C LEU A 110 7.76 -8.31 5.38
N PRO A 111 8.06 -8.43 6.68
CA PRO A 111 9.41 -8.80 7.12
C PRO A 111 9.72 -10.30 6.97
N SER A 112 8.69 -11.14 6.86
CA SER A 112 8.77 -12.60 6.67
C SER A 112 7.46 -13.12 6.10
N GLU A 113 7.49 -14.24 5.37
CA GLU A 113 6.29 -15.00 4.98
C GLU A 113 5.73 -15.82 6.15
N ASP A 114 6.57 -16.18 7.10
CA ASP A 114 6.17 -16.84 8.35
C ASP A 114 5.50 -15.80 9.27
N ILE A 115 4.23 -16.05 9.60
CA ILE A 115 3.42 -15.13 10.41
C ILE A 115 3.97 -14.97 11.83
N ASP A 116 4.60 -16.00 12.41
CA ASP A 116 5.14 -15.95 13.77
C ASP A 116 6.44 -15.14 13.81
N ILE A 117 7.30 -15.31 12.81
CA ILE A 117 8.50 -14.50 12.64
C ILE A 117 8.12 -13.04 12.37
N ALA A 118 7.21 -12.80 11.42
CA ALA A 118 6.73 -11.47 11.09
C ALA A 118 6.11 -10.77 12.29
N THR A 119 5.27 -11.47 13.07
CA THR A 119 4.64 -10.93 14.28
C THR A 119 5.69 -10.50 15.30
N ARG A 120 6.67 -11.35 15.59
CA ARG A 120 7.75 -11.02 16.55
C ARG A 120 8.51 -9.76 16.15
N ILE A 121 8.91 -9.67 14.88
CA ILE A 121 9.65 -8.51 14.35
C ILE A 121 8.81 -7.22 14.44
N VAL A 122 7.58 -7.27 13.97
CA VAL A 122 6.73 -6.08 13.86
C VAL A 122 6.28 -5.60 15.23
N VAL A 123 5.85 -6.50 16.11
CA VAL A 123 5.39 -6.14 17.45
C VAL A 123 6.54 -5.55 18.27
N ALA A 124 7.76 -6.12 18.18
CA ALA A 124 8.93 -5.52 18.81
C ALA A 124 9.15 -4.07 18.34
N ARG A 125 9.11 -3.82 17.02
CA ARG A 125 9.24 -2.47 16.44
C ARG A 125 8.13 -1.51 16.90
N GLN A 126 6.90 -2.00 17.00
CA GLN A 126 5.75 -1.20 17.46
C GLN A 126 5.89 -0.78 18.92
N LEU A 127 6.28 -1.70 19.80
CA LEU A 127 6.46 -1.44 21.23
C LEU A 127 7.59 -0.43 21.49
N MET A 128 8.65 -0.47 20.68
CA MET A 128 9.77 0.49 20.79
C MET A 128 9.36 1.95 20.50
N ARG A 129 8.20 2.18 19.85
CA ARG A 129 7.70 3.54 19.58
C ARG A 129 7.16 4.28 20.81
N GLY A 130 7.12 3.64 21.98
CA GLY A 130 6.80 4.30 23.24
C GLY A 130 5.35 4.75 23.43
N PHE A 131 4.40 4.20 22.68
CA PHE A 131 3.02 4.66 22.67
C PHE A 131 2.09 3.98 23.68
N GLY A 132 2.62 3.30 24.68
CA GLY A 132 1.82 2.57 25.65
C GLY A 132 1.04 1.39 25.04
N LEU A 133 1.54 0.82 23.95
CA LEU A 133 0.88 -0.29 23.25
C LEU A 133 0.99 -1.57 24.07
N VAL A 134 -0.10 -2.36 24.06
CA VAL A 134 -0.20 -3.64 24.73
C VAL A 134 0.19 -4.74 23.73
N ARG A 135 1.20 -5.55 24.08
CA ARG A 135 1.77 -6.59 23.21
C ARG A 135 0.70 -7.50 22.62
N GLU A 136 -0.15 -8.08 23.42
CA GLU A 136 -1.16 -9.07 23.03
C GLU A 136 -2.16 -8.47 22.03
N LYS A 137 -2.54 -7.21 22.21
CA LYS A 137 -3.42 -6.49 21.29
C LYS A 137 -2.75 -6.24 19.94
N GLU A 138 -1.47 -5.86 19.94
CA GLU A 138 -0.73 -5.62 18.70
C GLU A 138 -0.45 -6.94 17.95
N GLU A 139 -0.16 -8.04 18.66
CA GLU A 139 -0.01 -9.36 18.05
C GLU A 139 -1.30 -9.84 17.38
N MET A 140 -2.45 -9.75 18.07
CA MET A 140 -3.73 -10.15 17.52
C MET A 140 -4.10 -9.32 16.28
N LYS A 141 -3.98 -8.00 16.38
CA LYS A 141 -4.24 -7.07 15.27
C LYS A 141 -3.32 -7.32 14.07
N PHE A 142 -2.03 -7.57 14.32
CA PHE A 142 -1.08 -7.86 13.26
C PHE A 142 -1.43 -9.15 12.54
N ARG A 143 -1.69 -10.25 13.28
CA ARG A 143 -2.02 -11.57 12.71
C ARG A 143 -3.30 -11.56 11.87
N GLN A 144 -4.32 -10.83 12.32
CA GLN A 144 -5.54 -10.64 11.55
C GLN A 144 -5.22 -9.96 10.21
N ARG A 145 -4.58 -8.79 10.26
CA ARG A 145 -4.24 -8.00 9.07
C ARG A 145 -3.27 -8.72 8.13
N PHE A 146 -2.30 -9.45 8.69
CA PHE A 146 -1.35 -10.21 7.88
C PHE A 146 -2.06 -11.17 6.92
N ARG A 147 -3.01 -11.96 7.42
CA ARG A 147 -3.78 -12.91 6.60
C ARG A 147 -4.58 -12.23 5.50
N GLU A 148 -5.22 -11.12 5.82
CA GLU A 148 -6.00 -10.36 4.85
C GLU A 148 -5.11 -9.75 3.78
N TYR A 149 -4.01 -9.09 4.16
CA TYR A 149 -3.09 -8.47 3.21
C TYR A 149 -2.44 -9.47 2.26
N CYS A 150 -2.18 -10.71 2.69
CA CYS A 150 -1.62 -11.75 1.83
C CYS A 150 -2.52 -12.16 0.65
N THR A 151 -3.75 -11.67 0.59
CA THR A 151 -4.71 -11.93 -0.52
C THR A 151 -4.94 -10.71 -1.42
N LEU A 152 -4.28 -9.57 -1.15
CA LEU A 152 -4.63 -8.28 -1.75
C LEU A 152 -3.53 -7.68 -2.63
N ASP A 153 -2.34 -8.29 -2.66
CA ASP A 153 -1.18 -7.73 -3.36
C ASP A 153 -1.11 -8.12 -4.84
N ASP A 154 -0.70 -7.16 -5.68
CA ASP A 154 -0.24 -7.44 -7.06
C ASP A 154 1.22 -7.90 -7.05
N CYS A 155 1.98 -7.45 -6.05
CA CYS A 155 3.38 -7.77 -5.83
C CYS A 155 3.69 -7.84 -4.34
N ARG A 156 4.52 -8.83 -3.95
CA ARG A 156 4.98 -8.98 -2.57
C ARG A 156 6.48 -8.80 -2.47
N VAL A 157 6.91 -8.01 -1.49
CA VAL A 157 8.32 -7.87 -1.11
C VAL A 157 8.47 -8.31 0.34
N VAL A 158 9.18 -9.42 0.51
CA VAL A 158 9.48 -10.01 1.82
C VAL A 158 10.94 -9.73 2.14
N SER A 159 11.18 -8.92 3.16
CA SER A 159 12.54 -8.59 3.59
C SER A 159 12.55 -8.00 5.00
N SER A 160 13.50 -8.42 5.80
CA SER A 160 13.84 -7.84 7.11
C SER A 160 15.10 -6.97 7.08
N GLU A 161 15.64 -6.73 5.87
CA GLU A 161 16.82 -5.90 5.65
C GLU A 161 16.56 -4.41 5.94
N GLU A 162 17.61 -3.60 5.82
CA GLU A 162 17.52 -2.14 5.98
C GLU A 162 16.57 -1.53 4.94
N PRO A 163 15.86 -0.45 5.29
CA PRO A 163 14.83 0.14 4.44
C PRO A 163 15.27 0.48 3.02
N GLU A 164 16.53 0.88 2.83
CA GLU A 164 17.13 1.21 1.55
C GLU A 164 17.17 -0.02 0.61
N ARG A 165 17.54 -1.18 1.17
CA ARG A 165 17.53 -2.45 0.43
C ARG A 165 16.13 -2.89 0.06
N VAL A 166 15.19 -2.70 0.99
CA VAL A 166 13.77 -3.01 0.71
C VAL A 166 13.24 -2.10 -0.39
N ALA A 167 13.52 -0.80 -0.35
CA ALA A 167 13.10 0.15 -1.38
C ALA A 167 13.70 -0.20 -2.76
N GLU A 168 14.95 -0.62 -2.81
CA GLU A 168 15.61 -1.07 -4.05
C GLU A 168 14.93 -2.31 -4.62
N ARG A 169 14.64 -3.34 -3.80
CA ARG A 169 13.90 -4.53 -4.23
C ARG A 169 12.50 -4.20 -4.78
N VAL A 170 11.81 -3.23 -4.15
CA VAL A 170 10.51 -2.74 -4.65
C VAL A 170 10.71 -2.11 -6.02
N ARG A 171 11.70 -1.23 -6.18
CA ARG A 171 12.02 -0.55 -7.45
C ARG A 171 12.30 -1.55 -8.57
N GLU A 172 13.11 -2.57 -8.31
CA GLU A 172 13.44 -3.62 -9.28
C GLU A 172 12.19 -4.40 -9.74
N LYS A 173 11.33 -4.80 -8.79
CA LYS A 173 10.09 -5.51 -9.11
C LYS A 173 9.13 -4.64 -9.92
N VAL A 174 8.96 -3.37 -9.55
CA VAL A 174 8.14 -2.41 -10.30
C VAL A 174 8.68 -2.21 -11.71
N ALA A 175 9.99 -2.05 -11.88
CA ALA A 175 10.62 -1.90 -13.18
C ALA A 175 10.44 -3.16 -14.06
N ALA A 176 10.51 -4.35 -13.46
CA ALA A 176 10.27 -5.61 -14.18
C ALA A 176 8.81 -5.69 -14.67
N GLU A 177 7.85 -5.34 -13.81
CA GLU A 177 6.43 -5.36 -14.18
C GLU A 177 6.10 -4.31 -15.26
N GLN A 178 6.67 -3.11 -15.16
CA GLN A 178 6.51 -2.07 -16.19
C GLN A 178 7.05 -2.52 -17.56
N ARG A 179 8.19 -3.23 -17.59
CA ARG A 179 8.73 -3.81 -18.84
C ARG A 179 7.79 -4.86 -19.41
N LYS A 180 7.26 -5.74 -18.56
CA LYS A 180 6.31 -6.79 -18.98
C LYS A 180 5.03 -6.18 -19.56
N GLN A 181 4.46 -5.16 -18.92
CA GLN A 181 3.26 -4.46 -19.41
C GLN A 181 3.50 -3.82 -20.78
N LYS A 182 4.62 -3.10 -20.96
CA LYS A 182 4.99 -2.49 -22.26
C LYS A 182 5.14 -3.54 -23.35
N SER A 183 5.75 -4.69 -23.04
CA SER A 183 5.88 -5.78 -24.01
C SER A 183 4.52 -6.36 -24.43
N LEU A 184 3.60 -6.53 -23.47
CA LEU A 184 2.24 -7.01 -23.76
C LEU A 184 1.43 -6.00 -24.58
N GLU A 185 1.55 -4.70 -24.30
CA GLU A 185 0.91 -3.64 -25.08
C GLU A 185 1.41 -3.65 -26.53
N ALA A 186 2.74 -3.70 -26.73
CA ALA A 186 3.33 -3.77 -28.07
C ALA A 186 2.88 -5.02 -28.84
N MET A 187 2.78 -6.18 -28.16
CA MET A 187 2.27 -7.40 -28.81
C MET A 187 0.80 -7.28 -29.22
N ARG A 188 -0.04 -6.64 -28.43
CA ARG A 188 -1.45 -6.38 -28.76
C ARG A 188 -1.58 -5.47 -29.97
N GLU A 189 -0.84 -4.36 -29.99
CA GLU A 189 -0.82 -3.41 -31.11
C GLU A 189 -0.39 -4.10 -32.42
N LEU A 190 0.66 -4.95 -32.38
CA LEU A 190 1.11 -5.73 -33.52
C LEU A 190 0.03 -6.73 -34.00
N SER A 191 -0.66 -7.38 -33.08
CA SER A 191 -1.75 -8.31 -33.42
C SER A 191 -2.92 -7.59 -34.09
N GLU A 192 -3.32 -6.43 -33.58
CA GLU A 192 -4.39 -5.60 -34.17
C GLU A 192 -4.01 -5.08 -35.56
N LEU A 193 -2.76 -4.64 -35.75
CA LEU A 193 -2.25 -4.23 -37.06
C LEU A 193 -2.25 -5.39 -38.05
N SER A 194 -1.82 -6.57 -37.63
CA SER A 194 -1.81 -7.79 -38.47
C SER A 194 -3.21 -8.19 -38.94
N GLN A 195 -4.19 -8.10 -38.02
CA GLN A 195 -5.61 -8.34 -38.37
C GLN A 195 -6.15 -7.30 -39.37
N LYS A 196 -5.84 -6.02 -39.18
CA LYS A 196 -6.24 -4.94 -40.09
C LYS A 196 -5.64 -5.07 -41.48
N LEU A 197 -4.42 -5.61 -41.57
CA LEU A 197 -3.73 -5.84 -42.87
C LEU A 197 -4.07 -7.15 -43.55
N GLY A 198 -4.92 -8.00 -42.95
CA GLY A 198 -5.34 -9.27 -43.51
C GLY A 198 -4.20 -10.29 -43.67
N LEU A 199 -3.16 -10.19 -42.83
CA LEU A 199 -1.95 -11.01 -42.90
C LEU A 199 -2.13 -12.42 -42.29
N TYR A 200 -3.28 -12.72 -41.72
CA TYR A 200 -3.69 -14.05 -41.26
C TYR A 200 -5.11 -14.37 -41.76
N ASN A 201 -5.19 -15.23 -42.74
CA ASN A 201 -6.36 -16.03 -43.06
C ASN A 201 -6.27 -17.34 -42.29
#